data_bf33884e3668681673a454d87ea225a2
#
_entry.id   bf33884e3668681673a454d87ea225a2
#
_cell.length_a   1.000
_cell.length_b   1.000
_cell.length_c   1.000
_cell.angle_alpha   90.00
_cell.angle_beta   90.00
_cell.angle_gamma   90.00
#
_symmetry.space_group_name_H-M   'P 1'
#
loop_
_entity.id
_entity.type
_entity.pdbx_description
1 polymer ?
#
loop_
_entity_poly.entity_id
_entity_poly.type
_entity_poly.pdbx_seq_one_letter_code
_entity_poly.pdbx_strand_id
1 'polypeptide(L)'
;IDTFATSFSCDSLVYTNLSVTQVSGGSSTNNTTICYGDYFMVGTNMYTNTGTYYDTLIGSNGCDSTVTTNLTVLSAAYPVIYGGIPDSASAPGGYFAFDRRLVFDCYVPSRIVSAMIYVEDPGTLTFELRDDNGTIIESSTQSVVAGPQRVTLNFNLPVGNEYELGLDNPSQLGVFRSNSGVNYPYNFGNLASITGSTANSPGYYYFYYDIEMAATLTPNIVTLCDGNSITVGSNTYSTTGIYYDTLNAANFCDSIVYTDLTVSQPFVPSIATDPFDGKICLGDAATITASTGYQ
;
A
#
# COMPACT_ATOMS: atom_id res chain seq x y z
N ILE A 1 -20.26 30.98 51.81
CA ILE A 1 -19.73 32.07 52.62
C ILE A 1 -18.53 31.52 53.36
N ASP A 2 -17.35 32.02 53.09
CA ASP A 2 -16.13 31.64 53.79
C ASP A 2 -15.71 32.76 54.73
N THR A 3 -15.27 32.39 55.92
CA THR A 3 -14.83 33.32 56.97
C THR A 3 -13.32 33.23 57.08
N PHE A 4 -12.62 34.33 56.84
CA PHE A 4 -11.19 34.40 57.01
C PHE A 4 -10.89 35.17 58.31
N ALA A 5 -10.27 34.52 59.26
CA ALA A 5 -9.83 35.15 60.51
C ALA A 5 -8.58 36.02 60.25
N THR A 6 -8.63 37.28 60.61
CA THR A 6 -7.49 38.16 60.57
C THR A 6 -6.79 38.25 61.93
N SER A 7 -5.51 38.62 61.98
CA SER A 7 -4.70 38.73 63.20
C SER A 7 -5.19 39.87 64.13
N PHE A 8 -6.23 40.65 63.76
CA PHE A 8 -6.81 41.75 64.55
C PHE A 8 -8.25 41.51 64.98
N SER A 9 -8.71 40.26 65.07
CA SER A 9 -10.05 39.91 65.55
C SER A 9 -11.22 40.49 64.73
N CYS A 10 -10.98 40.94 63.51
CA CYS A 10 -12.04 41.34 62.57
C CYS A 10 -12.15 40.29 61.49
N ASP A 11 -13.20 39.45 61.53
CA ASP A 11 -13.45 38.44 60.52
C ASP A 11 -13.93 39.10 59.22
N SER A 12 -13.32 38.69 58.11
CA SER A 12 -13.77 39.08 56.77
C SER A 12 -14.68 38.03 56.20
N LEU A 13 -15.91 38.41 55.85
CA LEU A 13 -16.86 37.55 55.17
C LEU A 13 -16.67 37.70 53.64
N VAL A 14 -16.33 36.62 52.99
CA VAL A 14 -16.28 36.57 51.52
C VAL A 14 -17.58 35.91 51.04
N TYR A 15 -18.38 36.67 50.32
CA TYR A 15 -19.55 36.15 49.62
C TYR A 15 -19.14 35.75 48.20
N THR A 16 -19.09 34.46 47.94
CA THR A 16 -18.93 33.95 46.58
C THR A 16 -20.33 33.68 46.01
N ASN A 17 -20.71 34.41 45.01
CA ASN A 17 -21.93 34.15 44.25
C ASN A 17 -21.56 33.20 43.11
N LEU A 18 -21.73 31.90 43.32
CA LEU A 18 -21.48 30.89 42.31
C LEU A 18 -22.74 30.73 41.44
N SER A 19 -22.68 31.19 40.20
CA SER A 19 -23.69 30.92 39.21
C SER A 19 -23.26 29.67 38.41
N VAL A 20 -23.95 28.59 38.63
CA VAL A 20 -23.76 27.37 37.83
C VAL A 20 -24.70 27.44 36.63
N THR A 21 -24.20 27.76 35.48
CA THR A 21 -24.92 27.60 34.22
C THR A 21 -24.69 26.15 33.77
N GLN A 22 -25.79 25.40 33.63
CA GLN A 22 -25.71 24.03 33.10
C GLN A 22 -25.41 24.14 31.60
N VAL A 23 -24.15 24.08 31.25
CA VAL A 23 -23.71 23.94 29.83
C VAL A 23 -23.55 22.44 29.61
N SER A 24 -24.47 21.88 28.88
CA SER A 24 -24.34 20.47 28.47
C SER A 24 -23.25 20.36 27.38
N GLY A 25 -22.41 19.38 27.50
CA GLY A 25 -21.52 18.97 26.39
C GLY A 25 -22.36 18.61 25.16
N GLY A 26 -21.91 18.98 23.98
CA GLY A 26 -22.56 18.60 22.73
C GLY A 26 -22.30 17.14 22.38
N SER A 27 -23.21 16.53 21.63
CA SER A 27 -22.95 15.26 20.95
C SER A 27 -23.03 15.49 19.45
N SER A 28 -22.09 14.94 18.70
CA SER A 28 -22.08 14.97 17.23
C SER A 28 -21.84 13.57 16.67
N THR A 29 -22.46 13.28 15.54
CA THR A 29 -22.21 12.05 14.79
C THR A 29 -21.59 12.42 13.46
N ASN A 30 -20.46 11.80 13.15
CA ASN A 30 -19.72 11.94 11.92
C ASN A 30 -19.80 10.64 11.13
N ASN A 31 -20.33 10.68 9.92
CA ASN A 31 -20.32 9.55 9.00
C ASN A 31 -19.31 9.87 7.90
N THR A 32 -18.23 9.12 7.86
CA THR A 32 -17.16 9.39 6.91
C THR A 32 -16.66 8.12 6.26
N THR A 33 -16.17 8.26 5.04
CA THR A 33 -15.57 7.17 4.26
C THR A 33 -14.17 7.60 3.88
N ILE A 34 -13.20 6.72 4.10
CA ILE A 34 -11.82 6.87 3.69
C ILE A 34 -11.42 5.74 2.76
N CYS A 35 -10.35 5.95 2.00
CA CYS A 35 -9.77 4.92 1.17
C CYS A 35 -8.98 3.93 2.03
N TYR A 36 -8.83 2.70 1.54
CA TYR A 36 -7.95 1.72 2.18
C TYR A 36 -6.53 2.27 2.31
N GLY A 37 -6.02 2.23 3.54
CA GLY A 37 -4.70 2.73 3.89
C GLY A 37 -4.63 4.19 4.31
N ASP A 38 -5.73 4.94 4.20
CA ASP A 38 -5.83 6.26 4.80
C ASP A 38 -6.23 6.17 6.27
N TYR A 39 -6.16 7.29 6.95
CA TYR A 39 -6.60 7.40 8.33
C TYR A 39 -7.55 8.59 8.53
N PHE A 40 -8.40 8.48 9.53
CA PHE A 40 -9.27 9.55 9.98
C PHE A 40 -8.93 9.94 11.41
N MET A 41 -8.75 11.25 11.65
CA MET A 41 -8.38 11.79 12.95
C MET A 41 -9.58 12.39 13.67
N VAL A 42 -9.74 12.04 14.96
CA VAL A 42 -10.66 12.73 15.88
C VAL A 42 -9.88 13.13 17.13
N GLY A 43 -9.64 14.41 17.29
CA GLY A 43 -8.72 14.90 18.31
C GLY A 43 -7.31 14.35 18.08
N THR A 44 -6.81 13.55 19.01
CA THR A 44 -5.51 12.87 18.91
C THR A 44 -5.63 11.40 18.49
N ASN A 45 -6.85 10.87 18.35
CA ASN A 45 -7.08 9.47 18.00
C ASN A 45 -7.10 9.28 16.49
N MET A 46 -6.41 8.25 16.03
CA MET A 46 -6.28 7.89 14.61
C MET A 46 -7.00 6.57 14.34
N TYR A 47 -7.87 6.56 13.35
CA TYR A 47 -8.68 5.39 12.96
C TYR A 47 -8.40 4.99 11.51
N THR A 48 -8.11 3.71 11.30
CA THR A 48 -7.72 3.13 10.00
C THR A 48 -8.63 1.99 9.54
N ASN A 49 -9.58 1.57 10.37
CA ASN A 49 -10.46 0.44 10.09
C ASN A 49 -11.93 0.87 10.09
N THR A 50 -12.76 0.18 9.32
CA THR A 50 -14.21 0.35 9.38
C THR A 50 -14.73 0.06 10.79
N GLY A 51 -15.51 0.97 11.34
CA GLY A 51 -16.05 0.82 12.69
C GLY A 51 -16.80 2.04 13.16
N THR A 52 -17.42 1.92 14.35
CA THR A 52 -18.01 3.04 15.08
C THR A 52 -17.11 3.36 16.26
N TYR A 53 -16.66 4.59 16.33
CA TYR A 53 -15.72 5.07 17.35
C TYR A 53 -16.39 6.15 18.19
N TYR A 54 -16.04 6.20 19.48
CA TYR A 54 -16.58 7.15 20.44
C TYR A 54 -15.43 7.92 21.06
N ASP A 55 -15.38 9.23 20.81
CA ASP A 55 -14.38 10.13 21.32
C ASP A 55 -14.97 11.19 22.21
N THR A 56 -14.22 11.60 23.21
CA THR A 56 -14.58 12.72 24.07
C THR A 56 -13.59 13.85 23.82
N LEU A 57 -14.11 14.99 23.36
CA LEU A 57 -13.32 16.19 23.09
C LEU A 57 -13.68 17.28 24.09
N ILE A 58 -12.67 17.94 24.62
CA ILE A 58 -12.85 19.09 25.51
C ILE A 58 -13.31 20.28 24.67
N GLY A 59 -14.54 20.75 24.95
CA GLY A 59 -15.07 21.93 24.28
C GLY A 59 -14.41 23.23 24.76
N SER A 60 -14.47 24.28 23.94
CA SER A 60 -13.95 25.62 24.28
C SER A 60 -14.63 26.26 25.47
N ASN A 61 -15.81 25.75 25.89
CA ASN A 61 -16.55 26.15 27.08
C ASN A 61 -16.19 25.33 28.32
N GLY A 62 -15.17 24.43 28.23
CA GLY A 62 -14.75 23.55 29.32
C GLY A 62 -15.66 22.34 29.57
N CYS A 63 -16.69 22.11 28.76
CA CYS A 63 -17.55 20.93 28.84
C CYS A 63 -17.16 19.93 27.77
N ASP A 64 -17.08 18.66 28.15
CA ASP A 64 -16.76 17.59 27.23
C ASP A 64 -17.86 17.36 26.20
N SER A 65 -17.47 17.17 24.96
CA SER A 65 -18.36 16.84 23.84
C SER A 65 -18.05 15.43 23.36
N THR A 66 -19.10 14.64 23.16
CA THR A 66 -18.97 13.27 22.62
C THR A 66 -19.06 13.32 21.10
N VAL A 67 -18.10 12.74 20.42
CA VAL A 67 -18.11 12.54 18.96
C VAL A 67 -18.27 11.06 18.66
N THR A 68 -19.32 10.72 17.94
CA THR A 68 -19.49 9.36 17.39
C THR A 68 -19.06 9.39 15.94
N THR A 69 -18.07 8.59 15.58
CA THR A 69 -17.59 8.47 14.20
C THR A 69 -17.94 7.10 13.64
N ASN A 70 -18.79 7.07 12.62
CA ASN A 70 -19.06 5.89 11.82
C ASN A 70 -18.11 5.95 10.61
N LEU A 71 -17.01 5.24 10.70
CA LEU A 71 -15.99 5.17 9.67
C LEU A 71 -16.24 3.98 8.75
N THR A 72 -16.29 4.24 7.45
CA THR A 72 -16.26 3.22 6.41
C THR A 72 -14.91 3.31 5.69
N VAL A 73 -14.14 2.23 5.70
CA VAL A 73 -12.93 2.12 4.90
C VAL A 73 -13.27 1.32 3.66
N LEU A 74 -13.12 1.93 2.49
CA LEU A 74 -13.30 1.25 1.21
C LEU A 74 -12.19 0.20 1.07
N SER A 75 -12.55 -1.07 1.06
CA SER A 75 -11.57 -2.13 0.82
C SER A 75 -11.00 -1.99 -0.60
N ALA A 76 -9.69 -2.00 -0.71
CA ALA A 76 -9.07 -2.26 -2.01
C ALA A 76 -9.41 -3.71 -2.39
N ALA A 77 -10.24 -3.89 -3.40
CA ALA A 77 -10.58 -5.21 -3.94
C ALA A 77 -9.43 -5.74 -4.83
N TYR A 78 -8.19 -5.69 -4.31
CA TYR A 78 -7.03 -6.15 -5.05
C TYR A 78 -6.58 -7.50 -4.55
N PRO A 79 -6.20 -8.42 -5.43
CA PRO A 79 -5.61 -9.68 -5.01
C PRO A 79 -4.33 -9.37 -4.21
N VAL A 80 -4.25 -9.96 -3.04
CA VAL A 80 -3.07 -9.90 -2.18
C VAL A 80 -2.11 -10.97 -2.65
N ILE A 81 -0.83 -10.63 -2.77
CA ILE A 81 0.24 -11.57 -3.13
C ILE A 81 1.23 -11.62 -1.97
N TYR A 82 1.57 -12.83 -1.56
CA TYR A 82 2.62 -13.07 -0.57
C TYR A 82 3.92 -13.44 -1.26
N GLY A 83 5.03 -12.95 -0.75
CA GLY A 83 6.35 -13.21 -1.33
C GLY A 83 7.50 -12.91 -0.39
N GLY A 84 8.72 -13.02 -0.93
CA GLY A 84 9.94 -13.02 -0.14
C GLY A 84 10.22 -14.40 0.46
N ILE A 85 11.09 -14.48 1.46
CA ILE A 85 11.32 -15.70 2.22
C ILE A 85 10.10 -15.94 3.14
N PRO A 86 9.48 -17.16 3.15
CA PRO A 86 8.24 -17.36 3.88
C PRO A 86 8.38 -17.22 5.39
N ASP A 87 9.48 -17.71 5.95
CA ASP A 87 9.73 -17.70 7.39
C ASP A 87 11.23 -17.83 7.72
N SER A 88 11.57 -17.67 9.00
CA SER A 88 12.95 -17.79 9.49
C SER A 88 13.52 -19.20 9.40
N ALA A 89 12.68 -20.23 9.27
CA ALA A 89 13.11 -21.64 9.14
C ALA A 89 13.48 -21.97 7.70
N SER A 90 12.86 -21.31 6.73
CA SER A 90 13.10 -21.54 5.28
C SER A 90 14.49 -21.08 4.83
N ALA A 91 15.12 -20.16 5.55
CA ALA A 91 16.48 -19.70 5.27
C ALA A 91 17.22 -19.42 6.60
N PRO A 92 18.22 -20.21 6.96
CA PRO A 92 18.93 -20.07 8.22
C PRO A 92 19.57 -18.69 8.41
N GLY A 93 19.65 -18.26 9.66
CA GLY A 93 20.17 -16.94 10.00
C GLY A 93 20.34 -16.72 11.50
N GLY A 94 20.18 -15.48 11.90
CA GLY A 94 20.27 -15.08 13.30
C GLY A 94 19.86 -13.62 13.50
N TYR A 95 19.73 -13.22 14.74
CA TYR A 95 19.40 -11.85 15.10
C TYR A 95 20.53 -10.88 14.74
N PHE A 96 20.14 -9.70 14.32
CA PHE A 96 21.03 -8.70 13.76
C PHE A 96 20.55 -7.29 14.12
N ALA A 97 21.50 -6.42 14.48
CA ALA A 97 21.21 -5.14 15.10
C ALA A 97 21.79 -3.93 14.34
N PHE A 98 22.04 -4.05 13.05
CA PHE A 98 22.57 -2.96 12.23
C PHE A 98 21.64 -2.59 11.09
N ASP A 99 21.71 -1.35 10.64
CA ASP A 99 20.93 -0.87 9.48
C ASP A 99 21.31 -1.64 8.22
N ARG A 100 20.32 -2.37 7.70
CA ARG A 100 20.33 -3.04 6.41
C ARG A 100 18.90 -3.09 5.89
N ARG A 101 18.76 -3.13 4.56
CA ARG A 101 17.49 -2.98 3.89
C ARG A 101 17.33 -4.01 2.78
N LEU A 102 16.11 -4.41 2.48
CA LEU A 102 15.77 -5.12 1.25
C LEU A 102 15.61 -4.10 0.14
N VAL A 103 16.07 -4.45 -1.05
CA VAL A 103 15.99 -3.60 -2.24
C VAL A 103 14.88 -4.12 -3.14
N PHE A 104 13.98 -3.23 -3.56
CA PHE A 104 12.78 -3.52 -4.35
C PHE A 104 12.77 -2.76 -5.67
N ASP A 105 12.35 -3.46 -6.73
CA ASP A 105 11.85 -2.85 -7.95
C ASP A 105 10.32 -3.00 -7.97
N CYS A 106 9.61 -1.93 -8.26
CA CYS A 106 8.15 -1.90 -8.35
C CYS A 106 7.72 -1.62 -9.79
N TYR A 107 6.95 -2.53 -10.37
CA TYR A 107 6.52 -2.49 -11.77
C TYR A 107 5.09 -1.96 -11.94
N VAL A 108 4.27 -2.11 -10.90
CA VAL A 108 2.89 -1.66 -10.85
C VAL A 108 2.68 -0.95 -9.53
N PRO A 109 2.05 0.24 -9.47
CA PRO A 109 1.80 0.90 -8.20
C PRO A 109 1.17 -0.06 -7.22
N SER A 110 1.85 -0.26 -6.11
CA SER A 110 1.55 -1.31 -5.15
C SER A 110 1.60 -0.77 -3.73
N ARG A 111 1.20 -1.60 -2.80
CA ARG A 111 1.31 -1.33 -1.37
C ARG A 111 1.95 -2.52 -0.68
N ILE A 112 2.94 -2.27 0.15
CA ILE A 112 3.44 -3.26 1.10
C ILE A 112 2.49 -3.20 2.29
N VAL A 113 1.59 -4.20 2.39
CA VAL A 113 0.50 -4.22 3.37
C VAL A 113 1.03 -4.60 4.74
N SER A 114 1.73 -5.71 4.82
CA SER A 114 2.26 -6.27 6.07
C SER A 114 3.45 -7.19 5.82
N ALA A 115 4.16 -7.54 6.89
CA ALA A 115 5.22 -8.55 6.84
C ALA A 115 5.35 -9.28 8.18
N MET A 116 5.88 -10.49 8.15
CA MET A 116 6.35 -11.20 9.33
C MET A 116 7.74 -10.71 9.73
N ILE A 117 7.93 -10.44 11.00
CA ILE A 117 9.25 -10.16 11.61
C ILE A 117 9.48 -11.08 12.79
N TYR A 118 10.74 -11.26 13.13
CA TYR A 118 11.16 -12.06 14.29
C TYR A 118 12.09 -11.18 15.13
N VAL A 119 11.68 -10.84 16.33
CA VAL A 119 12.38 -9.90 17.21
C VAL A 119 12.95 -10.64 18.41
N GLU A 120 14.20 -10.33 18.79
CA GLU A 120 14.86 -10.95 19.93
C GLU A 120 14.33 -10.39 21.26
N ASP A 121 14.29 -9.07 21.37
CA ASP A 121 13.84 -8.35 22.57
C ASP A 121 12.64 -7.44 22.28
N PRO A 122 11.67 -7.29 23.21
CA PRO A 122 10.53 -6.41 23.03
C PRO A 122 10.95 -4.93 23.07
N GLY A 123 10.23 -4.08 22.35
CA GLY A 123 10.49 -2.64 22.35
C GLY A 123 9.71 -1.89 21.29
N THR A 124 10.32 -0.88 20.69
CA THR A 124 9.73 -0.07 19.62
C THR A 124 10.64 -0.07 18.40
N LEU A 125 10.09 -0.36 17.25
CA LEU A 125 10.79 -0.32 15.96
C LEU A 125 10.11 0.72 15.05
N THR A 126 10.93 1.45 14.30
CA THR A 126 10.49 2.32 13.21
C THR A 126 10.82 1.63 11.89
N PHE A 127 9.80 1.30 11.16
CA PHE A 127 9.86 0.72 9.81
C PHE A 127 9.92 1.85 8.80
N GLU A 128 10.74 1.71 7.76
CA GLU A 128 10.93 2.75 6.76
C GLU A 128 10.99 2.16 5.35
N LEU A 129 10.39 2.89 4.41
CA LEU A 129 10.60 2.72 2.99
C LEU A 129 11.31 3.98 2.47
N ARG A 130 12.40 3.80 1.73
CA ARG A 130 13.17 4.87 1.12
C ARG A 130 13.20 4.73 -0.39
N ASP A 131 13.40 5.85 -1.06
CA ASP A 131 13.69 5.88 -2.50
C ASP A 131 15.18 5.55 -2.80
N ASP A 132 15.54 5.51 -4.06
CA ASP A 132 16.89 5.27 -4.57
C ASP A 132 17.94 6.33 -4.13
N ASN A 133 17.50 7.48 -3.66
CA ASN A 133 18.34 8.54 -3.10
C ASN A 133 18.48 8.44 -1.57
N GLY A 134 17.85 7.45 -0.97
CA GLY A 134 17.81 7.24 0.48
C GLY A 134 16.83 8.15 1.23
N THR A 135 15.94 8.85 0.50
CA THR A 135 14.89 9.69 1.12
C THR A 135 13.78 8.80 1.67
N ILE A 136 13.38 9.03 2.91
CA ILE A 136 12.25 8.32 3.52
C ILE A 136 10.96 8.79 2.83
N ILE A 137 10.25 7.86 2.19
CA ILE A 137 8.95 8.12 1.55
C ILE A 137 7.78 7.64 2.41
N GLU A 138 7.99 6.60 3.24
CA GLU A 138 6.98 6.09 4.18
C GLU A 138 7.68 5.67 5.48
N SER A 139 7.01 5.84 6.62
CA SER A 139 7.51 5.34 7.90
C SER A 139 6.37 5.01 8.87
N SER A 140 6.62 4.05 9.77
CA SER A 140 5.66 3.63 10.82
C SER A 140 6.41 3.17 12.05
N THR A 141 6.09 3.74 13.21
CA THR A 141 6.67 3.34 14.49
C THR A 141 5.68 2.50 15.27
N GLN A 142 6.09 1.30 15.68
CA GLN A 142 5.22 0.34 16.34
C GLN A 142 5.93 -0.32 17.53
N SER A 143 5.15 -0.65 18.57
CA SER A 143 5.60 -1.50 19.66
C SER A 143 5.63 -2.95 19.20
N VAL A 144 6.71 -3.65 19.49
CA VAL A 144 6.93 -5.05 19.12
C VAL A 144 7.22 -5.89 20.35
N VAL A 145 6.87 -7.18 20.27
CA VAL A 145 7.17 -8.18 21.31
C VAL A 145 8.29 -9.12 20.86
N ALA A 146 8.89 -9.82 21.77
CA ALA A 146 9.86 -10.86 21.42
C ALA A 146 9.19 -12.01 20.68
N GLY A 147 9.88 -12.56 19.67
CA GLY A 147 9.41 -13.67 18.85
C GLY A 147 8.79 -13.25 17.51
N PRO A 148 8.08 -14.18 16.83
CA PRO A 148 7.44 -13.95 15.55
C PRO A 148 6.18 -13.10 15.69
N GLN A 149 6.02 -12.11 14.83
CA GLN A 149 4.81 -11.30 14.76
C GLN A 149 4.65 -10.69 13.36
N ARG A 150 3.38 -10.49 12.94
CA ARG A 150 3.08 -9.75 11.73
C ARG A 150 2.91 -8.27 12.06
N VAL A 151 3.61 -7.42 11.32
CA VAL A 151 3.49 -5.96 11.43
C VAL A 151 2.75 -5.41 10.22
N THR A 152 1.86 -4.47 10.46
CA THR A 152 1.14 -3.77 9.40
C THR A 152 1.95 -2.56 9.00
N LEU A 153 2.30 -2.47 7.72
CA LEU A 153 3.11 -1.38 7.16
C LEU A 153 2.23 -0.36 6.42
N ASN A 154 1.40 -0.83 5.50
CA ASN A 154 0.58 -0.03 4.60
C ASN A 154 1.36 1.02 3.79
N PHE A 155 2.61 0.72 3.45
CA PHE A 155 3.49 1.61 2.70
C PHE A 155 3.13 1.62 1.22
N ASN A 156 2.89 2.80 0.66
CA ASN A 156 2.72 2.95 -0.77
C ASN A 156 4.07 2.78 -1.47
N LEU A 157 4.07 1.96 -2.51
CA LEU A 157 5.24 1.66 -3.32
C LEU A 157 4.93 2.08 -4.77
N PRO A 158 5.33 3.30 -5.17
CA PRO A 158 5.16 3.77 -6.55
C PRO A 158 5.96 2.93 -7.54
N VAL A 159 5.67 3.04 -8.84
CA VAL A 159 6.53 2.44 -9.88
C VAL A 159 7.90 3.07 -9.83
N GLY A 160 8.95 2.24 -9.81
CA GLY A 160 10.34 2.67 -9.72
C GLY A 160 11.25 1.52 -9.33
N ASN A 161 12.52 1.82 -9.21
CA ASN A 161 13.55 0.83 -8.90
C ASN A 161 14.32 1.23 -7.64
N GLU A 162 15.01 0.26 -7.06
CA GLU A 162 15.94 0.46 -5.94
C GLU A 162 15.32 1.08 -4.68
N TYR A 163 14.02 0.84 -4.44
CA TYR A 163 13.42 1.17 -3.15
C TYR A 163 14.02 0.34 -2.04
N GLU A 164 14.23 0.93 -0.88
CA GLU A 164 14.85 0.28 0.27
C GLU A 164 13.86 0.14 1.43
N LEU A 165 13.46 -1.10 1.77
CA LEU A 165 12.64 -1.42 2.94
C LEU A 165 13.52 -1.84 4.10
N GLY A 166 13.52 -1.11 5.19
CA GLY A 166 14.37 -1.34 6.35
C GLY A 166 13.80 -0.84 7.67
N LEU A 167 14.68 -0.74 8.64
CA LEU A 167 14.39 -0.25 9.98
C LEU A 167 15.25 0.98 10.26
N ASP A 168 14.66 2.00 10.91
CA ASP A 168 15.45 3.04 11.54
C ASP A 168 16.04 2.48 12.85
N ASN A 169 17.37 2.44 12.91
CA ASN A 169 18.13 2.05 14.08
C ASN A 169 17.65 0.73 14.75
N PRO A 170 17.79 -0.43 14.09
CA PRO A 170 17.43 -1.73 14.67
C PRO A 170 18.33 -2.16 15.83
N SER A 171 19.29 -1.31 16.22
CA SER A 171 20.49 -1.65 16.99
C SER A 171 20.26 -2.10 18.43
N GLN A 172 19.03 -2.08 18.95
CA GLN A 172 18.78 -2.43 20.35
C GLN A 172 17.93 -3.67 20.56
N LEU A 173 17.14 -4.10 19.58
CA LEU A 173 16.15 -5.15 19.78
C LEU A 173 16.54 -6.48 19.12
N GLY A 174 17.51 -6.51 18.22
CA GLY A 174 17.83 -7.67 17.42
C GLY A 174 16.65 -8.13 16.55
N VAL A 175 16.75 -7.99 15.22
CA VAL A 175 15.74 -8.47 14.29
C VAL A 175 16.37 -9.55 13.41
N PHE A 176 15.65 -10.66 13.21
CA PHE A 176 16.19 -11.82 12.51
C PHE A 176 16.46 -11.49 11.05
N ARG A 177 17.61 -11.94 10.56
CA ARG A 177 17.99 -11.96 9.15
C ARG A 177 18.42 -13.36 8.74
N SER A 178 18.22 -13.71 7.47
CA SER A 178 18.82 -14.89 6.87
C SER A 178 20.21 -14.58 6.32
N ASN A 179 21.14 -15.49 6.49
CA ASN A 179 22.52 -15.40 5.97
C ASN A 179 22.95 -16.63 5.18
N SER A 180 22.00 -17.51 4.87
CA SER A 180 22.17 -18.72 4.06
C SER A 180 20.85 -19.06 3.37
N GLY A 181 20.91 -19.71 2.21
CA GLY A 181 19.71 -20.11 1.45
C GLY A 181 18.97 -18.95 0.77
N VAL A 182 19.58 -17.79 0.65
CA VAL A 182 19.01 -16.59 0.02
C VAL A 182 19.27 -16.65 -1.49
N ASN A 183 18.22 -16.49 -2.29
CA ASN A 183 18.29 -16.54 -3.75
C ASN A 183 17.43 -15.42 -4.36
N TYR A 184 18.01 -14.29 -4.61
CA TYR A 184 17.36 -13.20 -5.32
C TYR A 184 17.20 -13.51 -6.83
N PRO A 185 16.16 -12.97 -7.51
CA PRO A 185 15.09 -12.13 -7.00
C PRO A 185 13.92 -12.91 -6.39
N TYR A 186 13.17 -12.29 -5.48
CA TYR A 186 11.89 -12.79 -4.97
C TYR A 186 10.76 -11.95 -5.59
N ASN A 187 9.96 -12.59 -6.44
CA ASN A 187 8.93 -11.91 -7.21
C ASN A 187 7.56 -11.94 -6.52
N PHE A 188 6.84 -10.82 -6.62
CA PHE A 188 5.44 -10.66 -6.24
C PHE A 188 4.58 -10.62 -7.51
N GLY A 189 4.54 -11.73 -8.23
CA GLY A 189 3.91 -11.78 -9.55
C GLY A 189 4.53 -10.74 -10.49
N ASN A 190 3.69 -9.89 -11.07
CA ASN A 190 4.09 -8.76 -11.91
C ASN A 190 4.07 -7.40 -11.17
N LEU A 191 3.84 -7.40 -9.85
CA LEU A 191 3.74 -6.15 -9.07
C LEU A 191 5.12 -5.56 -8.76
N ALA A 192 5.98 -6.38 -8.19
CA ALA A 192 7.28 -5.96 -7.69
C ALA A 192 8.23 -7.15 -7.57
N SER A 193 9.49 -6.87 -7.29
CA SER A 193 10.52 -7.87 -7.01
C SER A 193 11.49 -7.37 -5.94
N ILE A 194 11.85 -8.23 -4.99
CA ILE A 194 13.02 -7.98 -4.14
C ILE A 194 14.25 -8.42 -4.93
N THR A 195 15.05 -7.45 -5.33
CA THR A 195 16.21 -7.67 -6.22
C THR A 195 17.51 -7.90 -5.46
N GLY A 196 17.53 -7.51 -4.17
CA GLY A 196 18.72 -7.60 -3.36
C GLY A 196 18.54 -7.07 -1.95
N SER A 197 19.67 -6.75 -1.34
CA SER A 197 19.75 -6.03 -0.07
C SER A 197 20.93 -5.06 -0.08
N THR A 198 20.93 -4.10 0.84
CA THR A 198 22.03 -3.15 1.01
C THR A 198 23.32 -3.76 1.60
N ALA A 199 23.36 -5.08 1.75
CA ALA A 199 24.59 -5.78 2.11
C ALA A 199 25.49 -5.95 0.88
N ASN A 200 26.80 -5.87 1.10
CA ASN A 200 27.79 -6.11 0.05
C ASN A 200 27.92 -7.59 -0.37
N SER A 201 26.89 -8.40 -0.09
CA SER A 201 26.85 -9.84 -0.40
C SER A 201 25.42 -10.28 -0.69
N PRO A 202 25.19 -11.05 -1.77
CA PRO A 202 23.86 -11.51 -2.16
C PRO A 202 23.28 -12.59 -1.21
N GLY A 203 24.08 -13.11 -0.27
CA GLY A 203 23.66 -14.18 0.62
C GLY A 203 22.87 -13.73 1.86
N TYR A 204 22.47 -12.47 1.94
CA TYR A 204 21.77 -11.93 3.10
C TYR A 204 20.39 -11.40 2.75
N TYR A 205 19.41 -11.75 3.59
CA TYR A 205 18.03 -11.25 3.51
C TYR A 205 17.60 -10.67 4.86
N TYR A 206 17.08 -9.45 4.89
CA TYR A 206 16.89 -8.68 6.11
C TYR A 206 15.44 -8.48 6.49
N PHE A 207 15.10 -8.90 7.68
CA PHE A 207 14.03 -8.53 8.59
C PHE A 207 12.61 -8.94 8.18
N TYR A 208 12.21 -8.85 6.90
CA TYR A 208 10.82 -8.95 6.46
C TYR A 208 10.56 -10.25 5.73
N TYR A 209 9.77 -11.11 6.33
CA TYR A 209 9.40 -12.44 5.83
C TYR A 209 7.93 -12.44 5.44
N ASP A 210 7.51 -13.35 4.55
CA ASP A 210 6.11 -13.50 4.15
C ASP A 210 5.44 -12.13 3.93
N ILE A 211 6.07 -11.32 3.08
CA ILE A 211 5.63 -9.96 2.80
C ILE A 211 4.32 -10.03 2.03
N GLU A 212 3.33 -9.31 2.52
CA GLU A 212 2.02 -9.16 1.90
C GLU A 212 2.01 -7.89 1.06
N MET A 213 1.76 -8.04 -0.23
CA MET A 213 1.64 -6.93 -1.18
C MET A 213 0.28 -6.94 -1.86
N ALA A 214 -0.26 -5.76 -2.14
CA ALA A 214 -1.45 -5.57 -2.95
C ALA A 214 -1.17 -4.55 -4.06
N ALA A 215 -1.70 -4.78 -5.26
CA ALA A 215 -1.76 -3.71 -6.25
C ALA A 215 -2.66 -2.59 -5.70
N THR A 216 -2.30 -1.35 -5.95
CA THR A 216 -3.20 -0.22 -5.66
C THR A 216 -4.14 0.08 -6.84
N LEU A 217 -4.03 -0.72 -7.91
CA LEU A 217 -4.75 -0.51 -9.16
C LEU A 217 -5.41 -1.78 -9.66
N THR A 218 -6.64 -1.66 -10.17
CA THR A 218 -7.30 -2.72 -10.95
C THR A 218 -6.78 -2.63 -12.38
N PRO A 219 -6.16 -3.69 -12.95
CA PRO A 219 -5.77 -3.66 -14.34
C PRO A 219 -7.01 -3.57 -15.24
N ASN A 220 -7.05 -2.57 -16.10
CA ASN A 220 -7.95 -2.53 -17.23
C ASN A 220 -7.25 -3.19 -18.42
N ILE A 221 -7.46 -4.49 -18.59
CA ILE A 221 -6.84 -5.25 -19.68
C ILE A 221 -7.64 -5.01 -20.95
N VAL A 222 -7.00 -4.43 -21.96
CA VAL A 222 -7.63 -4.07 -23.23
C VAL A 222 -6.82 -4.61 -24.39
N THR A 223 -7.53 -5.26 -25.34
CA THR A 223 -6.94 -5.68 -26.62
C THR A 223 -7.63 -4.91 -27.74
N LEU A 224 -6.87 -4.24 -28.58
CA LEU A 224 -7.34 -3.50 -29.74
C LEU A 224 -6.71 -4.06 -31.02
N CYS A 225 -7.39 -3.87 -32.15
CA CYS A 225 -6.76 -4.03 -33.46
C CYS A 225 -5.95 -2.78 -33.80
N ASP A 226 -4.90 -2.95 -34.59
CA ASP A 226 -4.10 -1.83 -35.11
C ASP A 226 -4.97 -0.78 -35.80
N GLY A 227 -4.66 0.49 -35.58
CA GLY A 227 -5.42 1.63 -36.02
C GLY A 227 -6.55 2.08 -35.07
N ASN A 228 -6.87 1.31 -34.04
CA ASN A 228 -7.83 1.70 -33.02
C ASN A 228 -7.16 2.35 -31.81
N SER A 229 -7.95 3.03 -30.99
CA SER A 229 -7.48 3.64 -29.75
C SER A 229 -8.49 3.48 -28.62
N ILE A 230 -8.01 3.59 -27.38
CA ILE A 230 -8.84 3.66 -26.18
C ILE A 230 -8.59 4.99 -25.47
N THR A 231 -9.65 5.56 -24.91
CA THR A 231 -9.55 6.76 -24.05
C THR A 231 -9.81 6.39 -22.60
N VAL A 232 -8.89 6.78 -21.72
CA VAL A 232 -9.00 6.60 -20.26
C VAL A 232 -8.84 7.98 -19.62
N GLY A 233 -9.86 8.45 -18.94
CA GLY A 233 -9.92 9.83 -18.46
C GLY A 233 -9.78 10.84 -19.59
N SER A 234 -8.72 11.65 -19.56
CA SER A 234 -8.39 12.63 -20.60
C SER A 234 -7.36 12.16 -21.64
N ASN A 235 -6.79 10.96 -21.46
CA ASN A 235 -5.70 10.44 -22.28
C ASN A 235 -6.20 9.40 -23.29
N THR A 236 -5.58 9.36 -24.47
CA THR A 236 -5.92 8.41 -25.54
C THR A 236 -4.68 7.63 -25.95
N TYR A 237 -4.81 6.30 -26.00
CA TYR A 237 -3.74 5.35 -26.26
C TYR A 237 -4.05 4.49 -27.47
N SER A 238 -3.05 4.30 -28.37
CA SER A 238 -3.17 3.51 -29.60
C SER A 238 -2.00 2.57 -29.83
N THR A 239 -1.10 2.43 -28.87
CA THR A 239 0.07 1.54 -28.94
C THR A 239 0.09 0.57 -27.78
N THR A 240 0.63 -0.65 -28.01
CA THR A 240 0.84 -1.61 -26.92
C THR A 240 1.70 -1.00 -25.85
N GLY A 241 1.25 -1.11 -24.60
CA GLY A 241 1.96 -0.57 -23.44
C GLY A 241 1.13 -0.58 -22.18
N ILE A 242 1.77 -0.16 -21.12
CA ILE A 242 1.17 0.01 -19.79
C ILE A 242 1.00 1.51 -19.56
N TYR A 243 -0.23 1.91 -19.21
CA TYR A 243 -0.59 3.30 -19.01
C TYR A 243 -1.25 3.50 -17.65
N TYR A 244 -0.99 4.65 -17.03
CA TYR A 244 -1.52 5.02 -15.72
C TYR A 244 -2.26 6.34 -15.84
N ASP A 245 -3.53 6.34 -15.47
CA ASP A 245 -4.38 7.51 -15.49
C ASP A 245 -5.00 7.74 -14.13
N THR A 246 -4.98 8.98 -13.65
CA THR A 246 -5.68 9.37 -12.44
C THR A 246 -7.07 9.86 -12.79
N LEU A 247 -8.08 9.17 -12.28
CA LEU A 247 -9.48 9.57 -12.40
C LEU A 247 -9.94 10.17 -11.07
N ASN A 248 -10.33 11.44 -11.10
CA ASN A 248 -10.85 12.11 -9.94
C ASN A 248 -12.22 11.53 -9.55
N ALA A 249 -12.35 11.02 -8.36
CA ALA A 249 -13.60 10.47 -7.86
C ALA A 249 -14.34 11.51 -7.01
N ALA A 250 -15.67 11.53 -7.12
CA ALA A 250 -16.52 12.44 -6.37
C ALA A 250 -16.46 12.23 -4.83
N ASN A 251 -15.93 11.11 -4.39
CA ASN A 251 -15.74 10.75 -2.97
C ASN A 251 -14.32 11.02 -2.46
N PHE A 252 -13.51 11.80 -3.20
CA PHE A 252 -12.10 12.12 -2.91
C PHE A 252 -11.13 10.92 -2.86
N CYS A 253 -11.59 9.70 -3.17
CA CYS A 253 -10.72 8.57 -3.39
C CYS A 253 -10.36 8.54 -4.88
N ASP A 254 -9.40 9.34 -5.30
CA ASP A 254 -8.93 9.34 -6.68
C ASP A 254 -8.52 7.93 -7.08
N SER A 255 -9.05 7.49 -8.21
CA SER A 255 -8.74 6.16 -8.73
C SER A 255 -7.64 6.30 -9.76
N ILE A 256 -6.53 5.62 -9.55
CA ILE A 256 -5.56 5.42 -10.62
C ILE A 256 -6.02 4.20 -11.42
N VAL A 257 -6.24 4.37 -12.71
CA VAL A 257 -6.52 3.28 -13.64
C VAL A 257 -5.22 2.84 -14.28
N TYR A 258 -4.92 1.58 -14.10
CA TYR A 258 -3.84 0.91 -14.80
C TYR A 258 -4.42 0.23 -16.04
N THR A 259 -3.98 0.62 -17.22
CA THR A 259 -4.40 0.02 -18.50
C THR A 259 -3.24 -0.76 -19.10
N ASP A 260 -3.43 -2.07 -19.22
CA ASP A 260 -2.55 -2.97 -19.97
C ASP A 260 -3.13 -3.13 -21.36
N LEU A 261 -2.58 -2.37 -22.30
CA LEU A 261 -3.07 -2.31 -23.68
C LEU A 261 -2.22 -3.20 -24.59
N THR A 262 -2.85 -4.16 -25.23
CA THR A 262 -2.29 -4.95 -26.32
C THR A 262 -2.91 -4.53 -27.63
N VAL A 263 -2.10 -4.07 -28.59
CA VAL A 263 -2.53 -3.78 -29.96
C VAL A 263 -2.07 -4.91 -30.86
N SER A 264 -3.04 -5.64 -31.39
CA SER A 264 -2.80 -6.77 -32.29
C SER A 264 -2.66 -6.26 -33.72
N GLN A 265 -1.61 -6.69 -34.39
CA GLN A 265 -1.44 -6.42 -35.82
C GLN A 265 -2.50 -7.14 -36.64
N PRO A 266 -3.00 -6.54 -37.74
CA PRO A 266 -3.94 -7.20 -38.60
C PRO A 266 -3.30 -8.47 -39.20
N PHE A 267 -4.06 -9.56 -39.16
CA PHE A 267 -3.65 -10.79 -39.83
C PHE A 267 -3.68 -10.56 -41.35
N VAL A 268 -2.54 -10.72 -42.00
CA VAL A 268 -2.44 -10.71 -43.45
C VAL A 268 -2.52 -12.15 -43.93
N PRO A 269 -3.67 -12.60 -44.48
CA PRO A 269 -3.76 -13.95 -44.96
C PRO A 269 -2.86 -14.13 -46.19
N SER A 270 -2.07 -15.19 -46.19
CA SER A 270 -1.37 -15.63 -47.39
C SER A 270 -2.24 -16.60 -48.18
N ILE A 271 -2.28 -16.43 -49.45
CA ILE A 271 -2.98 -17.34 -50.36
C ILE A 271 -1.94 -18.10 -51.18
N ALA A 272 -2.01 -19.41 -51.12
CA ALA A 272 -1.20 -20.29 -51.94
C ALA A 272 -2.11 -20.93 -52.99
N THR A 273 -1.62 -21.02 -54.20
CA THR A 273 -2.30 -21.73 -55.28
C THR A 273 -1.47 -22.92 -55.72
N ASP A 274 -2.13 -24.01 -56.02
CA ASP A 274 -1.49 -25.16 -56.67
C ASP A 274 -2.24 -25.44 -57.98
N PRO A 275 -1.59 -25.30 -59.12
CA PRO A 275 -0.18 -25.00 -59.36
C PRO A 275 0.19 -23.55 -58.93
N PHE A 276 1.43 -23.35 -58.50
CA PHE A 276 1.98 -22.09 -57.94
C PHE A 276 1.85 -20.88 -58.89
N ASP A 277 1.89 -21.10 -60.23
CA ASP A 277 1.76 -20.04 -61.22
C ASP A 277 0.31 -19.69 -61.53
N GLY A 278 -0.69 -20.37 -60.89
CA GLY A 278 -2.11 -20.12 -61.07
C GLY A 278 -2.66 -20.49 -62.47
N LYS A 279 -1.89 -21.17 -63.30
CA LYS A 279 -2.29 -21.59 -64.67
C LYS A 279 -2.64 -23.06 -64.69
N ILE A 280 -3.84 -23.35 -65.17
CA ILE A 280 -4.32 -24.73 -65.35
C ILE A 280 -4.76 -24.93 -66.79
N CYS A 281 -4.64 -26.18 -67.30
CA CYS A 281 -5.20 -26.53 -68.59
C CYS A 281 -6.71 -26.74 -68.49
N LEU A 282 -7.39 -26.64 -69.63
CA LEU A 282 -8.83 -26.86 -69.69
C LEU A 282 -9.17 -28.28 -69.22
N GLY A 283 -9.97 -28.38 -68.14
CA GLY A 283 -10.33 -29.64 -67.50
C GLY A 283 -9.56 -30.03 -66.24
N ASP A 284 -8.51 -29.29 -65.89
CA ASP A 284 -7.75 -29.46 -64.64
C ASP A 284 -8.40 -28.70 -63.49
N ALA A 285 -8.03 -29.09 -62.25
CA ALA A 285 -8.46 -28.44 -61.03
C ALA A 285 -7.27 -27.68 -60.38
N ALA A 286 -7.55 -26.50 -59.83
CA ALA A 286 -6.62 -25.78 -59.01
C ALA A 286 -7.08 -25.77 -57.53
N THR A 287 -6.13 -25.88 -56.60
CA THR A 287 -6.42 -25.73 -55.19
C THR A 287 -5.96 -24.37 -54.69
N ILE A 288 -6.84 -23.65 -54.01
CA ILE A 288 -6.54 -22.39 -53.34
C ILE A 288 -6.57 -22.66 -51.87
N THR A 289 -5.45 -22.44 -51.20
CA THR A 289 -5.32 -22.59 -49.75
C THR A 289 -5.05 -21.21 -49.14
N ALA A 290 -5.89 -20.81 -48.20
CA ALA A 290 -5.65 -19.63 -47.39
C ALA A 290 -5.07 -20.04 -46.02
N SER A 291 -4.09 -19.29 -45.51
CA SER A 291 -3.64 -19.45 -44.14
C SER A 291 -4.76 -19.06 -43.18
N THR A 292 -5.00 -19.89 -42.17
CA THR A 292 -5.96 -19.58 -41.11
C THR A 292 -5.24 -18.78 -40.02
N GLY A 293 -5.77 -17.59 -39.69
CA GLY A 293 -5.35 -16.86 -38.50
C GLY A 293 -5.91 -17.54 -37.24
N TYR A 294 -5.09 -17.67 -36.24
CA TYR A 294 -5.62 -17.99 -34.92
C TYR A 294 -6.26 -16.75 -34.31
N GLN A 295 -7.46 -16.92 -33.74
CA GLN A 295 -8.14 -15.90 -32.93
C GLN A 295 -7.51 -15.85 -31.54
#